data_e9038c28ef312511a1e7a9ad89a9d673
#
_entry.id   e9038c28ef312511a1e7a9ad89a9d673
#
_cell.length_a   1.000
_cell.length_b   1.000
_cell.length_c   1.000
_cell.angle_alpha   90.00
_cell.angle_beta   90.00
_cell.angle_gamma   90.00
#
_symmetry.space_group_name_H-M   'P 1'
#
loop_
_entity.id
_entity.type
_entity.pdbx_description
1 polymer ?
#
loop_
_entity_poly.entity_id
_entity_poly.type
_entity_poly.pdbx_seq_one_letter_code
_entity_poly.pdbx_strand_id
1 'polypeptide(L)'
;MKSTPLASNNIAHTNLVSPALASTDSGASNLDSSTEASFNREQAQATLDYYNENATTFCQNTVNADMSAHYERFLRYFLKTNNMPLSLVALKNSQENQCSLARGACSEASQETLFIKKTLSSLSPQSKLRLLDFGCGSGRDSLFFKSLGFTVTPVDGSVAMAKATHELTGLEVICSDFLSFSPQAHSFEAIWACASLLHLDYPSLKIVLARLLNSLVLDGTMYVSFKYGSGTAVRNGRLFTNLDEVGLTALITLINNSVSSNLLNSKSAPISKQTTSNDNTNKNTNEDAFKKARIVEMWTTGDVRLDHQGEQWLNAIITTSDKDNDEA
;
A
#
# COMPACT_ATOMS: atom_id res chain seq x y z
N MET A 1 13.99 21.46 57.21
CA MET A 1 12.57 21.84 57.08
C MET A 1 12.45 22.97 56.09
N LYS A 2 12.08 22.68 54.84
CA LYS A 2 11.43 23.57 53.86
C LYS A 2 10.96 22.70 52.74
N SER A 3 9.66 22.55 52.67
CA SER A 3 8.87 21.79 51.69
C SER A 3 8.81 22.55 50.39
N THR A 4 9.06 21.86 49.26
CA THR A 4 8.80 22.30 47.88
C THR A 4 7.48 21.71 47.40
N PRO A 5 6.62 22.46 46.71
CA PRO A 5 5.31 21.94 46.23
C PRO A 5 5.43 21.17 44.91
N LEU A 6 4.61 20.12 44.81
CA LEU A 6 4.36 19.31 43.62
C LEU A 6 3.72 20.15 42.51
N ALA A 7 4.25 20.04 41.31
CA ALA A 7 3.64 20.55 40.08
C ALA A 7 2.54 19.61 39.61
N SER A 8 1.34 20.14 39.46
CA SER A 8 0.16 19.46 38.93
C SER A 8 0.27 19.28 37.41
N ASN A 9 0.25 18.05 36.95
CA ASN A 9 0.10 17.70 35.53
C ASN A 9 -1.33 17.96 35.07
N ASN A 10 -1.50 18.94 34.20
CA ASN A 10 -2.73 19.13 33.43
C ASN A 10 -2.80 18.06 32.29
N ILE A 11 -3.65 17.08 32.49
CA ILE A 11 -4.05 16.12 31.41
C ILE A 11 -5.11 16.84 30.58
N ALA A 12 -4.76 17.18 29.36
CA ALA A 12 -5.70 17.66 28.37
C ALA A 12 -6.61 16.49 27.91
N HIS A 13 -7.87 16.56 28.26
CA HIS A 13 -8.91 15.66 27.76
C HIS A 13 -9.12 15.89 26.26
N THR A 14 -8.68 14.95 25.44
CA THR A 14 -9.08 14.86 24.04
C THR A 14 -10.46 14.22 23.97
N ASN A 15 -11.44 14.97 23.49
CA ASN A 15 -12.79 14.47 23.21
C ASN A 15 -12.74 13.44 22.08
N LEU A 16 -12.91 12.18 22.43
CA LEU A 16 -13.18 11.07 21.50
C LEU A 16 -14.66 11.15 21.11
N VAL A 17 -14.92 11.51 19.87
CA VAL A 17 -16.26 11.37 19.27
C VAL A 17 -16.38 9.97 18.70
N SER A 18 -17.14 9.10 19.35
CA SER A 18 -17.56 7.80 18.81
C SER A 18 -18.54 7.97 17.67
N PRO A 19 -18.41 7.24 16.55
CA PRO A 19 -19.47 7.20 15.54
C PRO A 19 -20.59 6.25 16.01
N ALA A 20 -21.67 6.83 16.53
CA ALA A 20 -22.94 6.12 16.70
C ALA A 20 -23.54 5.83 15.33
N LEU A 21 -24.05 4.62 15.15
CA LEU A 21 -24.90 4.22 14.03
C LEU A 21 -26.07 5.18 13.89
N ALA A 22 -26.15 5.86 12.76
CA ALA A 22 -27.13 6.88 12.49
C ALA A 22 -28.53 6.27 12.33
N SER A 23 -29.39 6.60 13.24
CA SER A 23 -30.84 6.70 13.01
C SER A 23 -31.09 7.99 12.19
N THR A 24 -31.91 7.85 11.17
CA THR A 24 -32.37 8.92 10.28
C THR A 24 -32.93 10.09 11.06
N ASP A 25 -32.27 11.25 10.95
CA ASP A 25 -32.97 12.55 11.08
C ASP A 25 -32.37 13.57 10.10
N SER A 26 -33.27 14.23 9.40
CA SER A 26 -33.04 15.16 8.31
C SER A 26 -32.54 16.51 8.85
N GLY A 27 -31.23 16.75 8.71
CA GLY A 27 -30.60 18.01 9.13
C GLY A 27 -29.12 18.12 8.75
N ALA A 28 -28.68 17.42 7.71
CA ALA A 28 -27.32 17.59 7.19
C ALA A 28 -27.25 18.93 6.44
N SER A 29 -26.60 19.94 7.04
CA SER A 29 -26.11 21.11 6.32
C SER A 29 -25.22 20.65 5.16
N ASN A 30 -25.67 20.92 3.91
CA ASN A 30 -24.88 20.79 2.71
C ASN A 30 -23.65 21.71 2.84
N LEU A 31 -22.54 21.20 3.36
CA LEU A 31 -21.24 21.76 3.06
C LEU A 31 -21.05 21.56 1.55
N ASP A 32 -20.92 22.68 0.85
CA ASP A 32 -20.78 22.75 -0.59
C ASP A 32 -19.63 21.82 -1.00
N SER A 33 -19.86 20.93 -1.97
CA SER A 33 -18.85 19.99 -2.49
C SER A 33 -17.55 20.68 -2.94
N SER A 34 -17.61 21.96 -3.23
CA SER A 34 -16.47 22.82 -3.53
C SER A 34 -15.57 23.07 -2.30
N THR A 35 -16.16 23.23 -1.13
CA THR A 35 -15.45 23.48 0.14
C THR A 35 -14.72 22.22 0.63
N GLU A 36 -15.36 21.05 0.51
CA GLU A 36 -14.75 19.78 0.87
C GLU A 36 -13.58 19.42 -0.07
N ALA A 37 -13.75 19.64 -1.37
CA ALA A 37 -12.71 19.44 -2.36
C ALA A 37 -11.50 20.39 -2.17
N SER A 38 -11.74 21.63 -1.73
CA SER A 38 -10.67 22.58 -1.43
C SER A 38 -9.90 22.18 -0.17
N PHE A 39 -10.60 21.78 0.90
CA PHE A 39 -9.97 21.29 2.14
C PHE A 39 -9.07 20.09 1.89
N ASN A 40 -9.55 19.10 1.13
CA ASN A 40 -8.77 17.90 0.82
C ASN A 40 -7.50 18.21 0.01
N ARG A 41 -7.57 19.19 -0.89
CA ARG A 41 -6.40 19.64 -1.67
C ARG A 41 -5.38 20.36 -0.79
N GLU A 42 -5.81 21.20 0.14
CA GLU A 42 -4.95 21.89 1.10
C GLU A 42 -4.24 20.89 2.03
N GLN A 43 -4.94 19.86 2.50
CA GLN A 43 -4.35 18.82 3.35
C GLN A 43 -3.33 17.95 2.59
N ALA A 44 -3.61 17.64 1.33
CA ALA A 44 -2.66 16.92 0.48
C ALA A 44 -1.39 17.75 0.27
N GLN A 45 -1.52 19.06 -0.01
CA GLN A 45 -0.38 19.96 -0.17
C GLN A 45 0.42 20.10 1.14
N ALA A 46 -0.24 20.29 2.28
CA ALA A 46 0.43 20.37 3.58
C ALA A 46 1.23 19.09 3.90
N THR A 47 0.71 17.91 3.51
CA THR A 47 1.45 16.65 3.64
C THR A 47 2.72 16.63 2.77
N LEU A 48 2.64 17.09 1.54
CA LEU A 48 3.81 17.18 0.65
C LEU A 48 4.83 18.18 1.16
N ASP A 49 4.39 19.34 1.63
CA ASP A 49 5.25 20.38 2.20
C ASP A 49 6.01 19.85 3.42
N TYR A 50 5.32 19.12 4.32
CA TYR A 50 5.98 18.47 5.46
C TYR A 50 7.11 17.54 5.00
N TYR A 51 6.88 16.69 4.01
CA TYR A 51 7.92 15.76 3.53
C TYR A 51 9.04 16.47 2.77
N ASN A 52 8.75 17.56 2.06
CA ASN A 52 9.78 18.38 1.44
C ASN A 52 10.69 19.07 2.46
N GLU A 53 10.12 19.60 3.54
CA GLU A 53 10.85 20.29 4.59
C GLU A 53 11.63 19.34 5.50
N ASN A 54 11.12 18.15 5.76
CA ASN A 54 11.67 17.20 6.73
C ASN A 54 12.39 16.01 6.10
N ALA A 55 12.65 16.03 4.78
CA ALA A 55 13.19 14.90 4.03
C ALA A 55 14.46 14.31 4.66
N THR A 56 15.43 15.15 5.01
CA THR A 56 16.71 14.70 5.58
C THR A 56 16.51 13.90 6.86
N THR A 57 15.77 14.47 7.81
CA THR A 57 15.50 13.81 9.11
C THR A 57 14.66 12.54 8.92
N PHE A 58 13.66 12.59 8.04
CA PHE A 58 12.83 11.42 7.74
C PHE A 58 13.67 10.28 7.15
N CYS A 59 14.52 10.56 6.17
CA CYS A 59 15.40 9.57 5.57
C CYS A 59 16.35 8.96 6.60
N GLN A 60 16.97 9.77 7.45
CA GLN A 60 17.86 9.27 8.53
C GLN A 60 17.14 8.30 9.48
N ASN A 61 15.89 8.59 9.82
CA ASN A 61 15.09 7.79 10.75
C ASN A 61 14.47 6.53 10.12
N THR A 62 14.39 6.46 8.79
CA THR A 62 13.66 5.37 8.11
C THR A 62 14.52 4.48 7.24
N VAL A 63 15.65 4.96 6.71
CA VAL A 63 16.46 4.21 5.74
C VAL A 63 17.02 2.90 6.31
N ASN A 64 17.27 2.85 7.62
CA ASN A 64 17.80 1.66 8.31
C ASN A 64 16.72 0.90 9.12
N ALA A 65 15.43 1.26 8.98
CA ALA A 65 14.37 0.56 9.70
C ALA A 65 14.24 -0.89 9.18
N ASP A 66 14.18 -1.85 10.10
CA ASP A 66 14.11 -3.27 9.75
C ASP A 66 12.71 -3.66 9.28
N MET A 67 12.59 -3.94 7.99
CA MET A 67 11.37 -4.40 7.33
C MET A 67 11.40 -5.88 6.95
N SER A 68 12.39 -6.63 7.40
CA SER A 68 12.64 -8.02 6.98
C SER A 68 11.40 -8.90 7.11
N ALA A 69 10.69 -8.83 8.24
CA ALA A 69 9.48 -9.62 8.45
C ALA A 69 8.35 -9.29 7.47
N HIS A 70 8.24 -8.02 7.05
CA HIS A 70 7.23 -7.57 6.09
C HIS A 70 7.60 -8.03 4.67
N TYR A 71 8.87 -7.87 4.29
CA TYR A 71 9.38 -8.35 3.00
C TYR A 71 9.21 -9.86 2.85
N GLU A 72 9.56 -10.66 3.88
CA GLU A 72 9.42 -12.11 3.85
C GLU A 72 7.97 -12.55 3.65
N ARG A 73 7.01 -11.94 4.36
CA ARG A 73 5.58 -12.22 4.18
C ARG A 73 5.12 -11.89 2.76
N PHE A 74 5.42 -10.69 2.28
CA PHE A 74 5.06 -10.25 0.95
C PHE A 74 5.65 -11.16 -0.14
N LEU A 75 6.94 -11.44 -0.09
CA LEU A 75 7.63 -12.25 -1.08
C LEU A 75 7.15 -13.71 -1.08
N ARG A 76 6.76 -14.25 0.08
CA ARG A 76 6.17 -15.59 0.16
C ARG A 76 4.87 -15.68 -0.63
N TYR A 77 3.97 -14.71 -0.50
CA TYR A 77 2.73 -14.66 -1.27
C TYR A 77 3.01 -14.40 -2.75
N PHE A 78 3.90 -13.47 -3.05
CA PHE A 78 4.31 -13.17 -4.41
C PHE A 78 4.85 -14.41 -5.15
N LEU A 79 5.69 -15.19 -4.52
CA LEU A 79 6.24 -16.44 -5.11
C LEU A 79 5.13 -17.50 -5.29
N LYS A 80 4.22 -17.62 -4.31
CA LYS A 80 3.10 -18.56 -4.37
C LYS A 80 2.15 -18.24 -5.51
N THR A 81 1.75 -16.99 -5.68
CA THR A 81 0.81 -16.58 -6.73
C THR A 81 1.39 -16.70 -8.13
N ASN A 82 2.70 -16.49 -8.27
CA ASN A 82 3.39 -16.59 -9.55
C ASN A 82 3.89 -18.03 -9.87
N ASN A 83 3.37 -19.06 -9.18
CA ASN A 83 3.74 -20.47 -9.37
C ASN A 83 5.26 -20.72 -9.38
N MET A 84 6.01 -19.91 -8.65
CA MET A 84 7.45 -20.12 -8.51
C MET A 84 7.73 -21.29 -7.57
N PRO A 85 8.79 -22.08 -7.79
CA PRO A 85 9.04 -23.30 -7.03
C PRO A 85 9.17 -23.02 -5.55
N LEU A 86 8.13 -23.39 -4.80
CA LEU A 86 8.02 -23.27 -3.35
C LEU A 86 8.78 -24.38 -2.60
N SER A 87 9.72 -25.08 -3.26
CA SER A 87 10.52 -26.15 -2.63
C SER A 87 11.24 -25.71 -1.35
N LEU A 88 11.03 -24.48 -0.92
CA LEU A 88 11.58 -23.83 0.25
C LEU A 88 10.63 -23.47 1.35
N VAL A 89 9.34 -23.37 1.12
CA VAL A 89 8.35 -23.19 2.20
C VAL A 89 8.33 -24.41 3.13
N ALA A 90 8.80 -25.56 2.62
CA ALA A 90 8.87 -26.81 3.40
C ALA A 90 9.94 -26.82 4.50
N LEU A 91 10.93 -25.92 4.47
CA LEU A 91 12.03 -25.94 5.46
C LEU A 91 11.69 -25.25 6.79
N LYS A 92 10.65 -24.41 6.87
CA LYS A 92 10.31 -23.71 8.13
C LYS A 92 9.34 -24.46 9.06
N ASN A 93 8.58 -25.43 8.58
CA ASN A 93 7.67 -26.19 9.48
C ASN A 93 8.40 -27.15 10.44
N SER A 94 9.73 -27.22 10.36
CA SER A 94 10.53 -28.07 11.24
C SER A 94 11.35 -27.34 12.31
N GLN A 95 11.33 -26.00 12.38
CA GLN A 95 12.16 -25.23 13.34
C GLN A 95 11.44 -24.11 14.10
N GLU A 96 10.12 -24.18 14.32
CA GLU A 96 9.42 -23.20 15.19
C GLU A 96 9.73 -23.34 16.70
N ASN A 97 10.66 -24.19 17.11
CA ASN A 97 10.93 -24.49 18.52
C ASN A 97 12.34 -24.21 19.03
N GLN A 98 13.14 -23.34 18.44
CA GLN A 98 14.38 -22.88 19.12
C GLN A 98 14.99 -21.67 18.41
N CYS A 99 14.68 -20.46 18.85
CA CYS A 99 15.68 -19.41 19.01
C CYS A 99 15.17 -18.29 19.92
N SER A 100 15.37 -18.49 21.19
CA SER A 100 15.49 -17.38 22.15
C SER A 100 16.98 -16.96 22.21
N LEU A 101 17.21 -15.64 22.19
CA LEU A 101 18.45 -14.97 22.61
C LEU A 101 19.65 -14.98 21.62
N ALA A 102 19.78 -13.91 20.85
CA ALA A 102 21.03 -13.16 20.75
C ALA A 102 20.77 -11.78 20.12
N ARG A 103 20.93 -10.74 20.93
CA ARG A 103 21.05 -9.35 20.48
C ARG A 103 22.45 -9.13 19.94
N GLY A 104 22.53 -8.50 18.77
CA GLY A 104 23.77 -7.87 18.33
C GLY A 104 24.12 -8.15 16.88
N ALA A 105 24.30 -7.07 16.15
CA ALA A 105 24.92 -6.95 14.84
C ALA A 105 24.00 -7.05 13.62
N CYS A 106 24.16 -6.04 12.79
CA CYS A 106 23.72 -5.89 11.41
C CYS A 106 23.61 -7.23 10.68
N SER A 107 22.40 -7.63 10.32
CA SER A 107 22.00 -8.96 9.97
C SER A 107 22.63 -9.41 8.65
N GLU A 108 23.29 -10.53 8.68
CA GLU A 108 23.29 -11.43 7.51
C GLU A 108 21.84 -11.58 7.07
N ALA A 109 21.57 -11.34 5.77
CA ALA A 109 20.26 -11.56 5.18
C ALA A 109 19.78 -12.95 5.61
N SER A 110 18.52 -13.05 6.07
CA SER A 110 18.00 -14.35 6.51
C SER A 110 18.23 -15.39 5.41
N GLN A 111 18.42 -16.66 5.76
CA GLN A 111 18.62 -17.72 4.75
C GLN A 111 17.46 -17.73 3.74
N GLU A 112 16.28 -17.31 4.16
CA GLU A 112 15.09 -17.15 3.33
C GLU A 112 15.26 -16.02 2.30
N THR A 113 15.74 -14.85 2.72
CA THR A 113 16.04 -13.74 1.79
C THR A 113 17.10 -14.11 0.76
N LEU A 114 18.16 -14.83 1.18
CA LEU A 114 19.20 -15.31 0.28
C LEU A 114 18.66 -16.29 -0.76
N PHE A 115 17.74 -17.11 -0.34
CA PHE A 115 17.12 -18.09 -1.21
C PHE A 115 16.09 -17.46 -2.15
N ILE A 116 15.25 -16.54 -1.69
CA ILE A 116 14.37 -15.74 -2.53
C ILE A 116 15.20 -15.05 -3.62
N LYS A 117 16.32 -14.45 -3.24
CA LYS A 117 17.27 -13.83 -4.19
C LYS A 117 17.78 -14.84 -5.24
N LYS A 118 18.16 -16.03 -4.80
CA LYS A 118 18.62 -17.11 -5.72
C LYS A 118 17.50 -17.57 -6.66
N THR A 119 16.27 -17.72 -6.13
CA THR A 119 15.09 -18.11 -6.94
C THR A 119 14.77 -17.03 -7.97
N LEU A 120 14.71 -15.77 -7.57
CA LEU A 120 14.46 -14.66 -8.48
C LEU A 120 15.57 -14.50 -9.53
N SER A 121 16.84 -14.73 -9.15
CA SER A 121 17.99 -14.69 -10.07
C SER A 121 18.00 -15.84 -11.08
N SER A 122 17.33 -16.95 -10.79
CA SER A 122 17.21 -18.09 -11.71
C SER A 122 16.11 -17.93 -12.76
N LEU A 123 15.28 -16.88 -12.63
CA LEU A 123 14.27 -16.55 -13.63
C LEU A 123 14.95 -16.13 -14.93
N SER A 124 14.33 -16.48 -16.04
CA SER A 124 14.78 -16.05 -17.37
C SER A 124 14.95 -14.52 -17.40
N PRO A 125 16.00 -13.98 -18.06
CA PRO A 125 16.17 -12.53 -18.26
C PRO A 125 14.98 -11.84 -18.93
N GLN A 126 14.11 -12.61 -19.61
CA GLN A 126 12.86 -12.11 -20.19
C GLN A 126 11.73 -11.93 -19.15
N SER A 127 11.81 -12.57 -18.00
CA SER A 127 10.83 -12.43 -16.92
C SER A 127 11.15 -11.20 -16.06
N LYS A 128 10.99 -9.99 -16.64
CA LYS A 128 11.15 -8.75 -15.87
C LYS A 128 9.98 -8.63 -14.89
N LEU A 129 10.24 -8.93 -13.62
CA LEU A 129 9.26 -8.69 -12.55
C LEU A 129 9.22 -7.19 -12.25
N ARG A 130 8.13 -6.54 -12.61
CA ARG A 130 7.93 -5.10 -12.42
C ARG A 130 7.27 -4.87 -11.06
N LEU A 131 7.89 -4.01 -10.26
CA LEU A 131 7.37 -3.61 -8.96
C LEU A 131 7.19 -2.10 -8.91
N LEU A 132 6.00 -1.67 -8.50
CA LEU A 132 5.72 -0.28 -8.17
C LEU A 132 5.96 -0.07 -6.67
N ASP A 133 6.89 0.83 -6.32
CA ASP A 133 7.07 1.31 -4.95
C ASP A 133 6.34 2.66 -4.80
N PHE A 134 5.12 2.60 -4.26
CA PHE A 134 4.20 3.73 -4.23
C PHE A 134 4.28 4.50 -2.92
N GLY A 135 4.88 5.67 -2.96
CA GLY A 135 5.32 6.46 -1.81
C GLY A 135 6.68 5.97 -1.31
N CYS A 136 7.68 5.98 -2.20
CA CYS A 136 8.99 5.36 -1.98
C CYS A 136 9.82 6.03 -0.86
N GLY A 137 9.50 7.26 -0.45
CA GLY A 137 10.08 7.97 0.68
C GLY A 137 11.60 8.04 0.64
N SER A 138 12.28 7.38 1.58
CA SER A 138 13.76 7.34 1.65
C SER A 138 14.43 6.44 0.60
N GLY A 139 13.67 5.66 -0.17
CA GLY A 139 14.20 4.71 -1.14
C GLY A 139 14.66 3.37 -0.54
N ARG A 140 14.49 3.14 0.76
CA ARG A 140 14.84 1.90 1.46
C ARG A 140 14.25 0.67 0.76
N ASP A 141 12.94 0.69 0.53
CA ASP A 141 12.20 -0.44 -0.03
C ASP A 141 12.53 -0.63 -1.52
N SER A 142 12.63 0.47 -2.28
CA SER A 142 13.11 0.46 -3.67
C SER A 142 14.48 -0.18 -3.80
N LEU A 143 15.44 0.17 -2.93
CA LEU A 143 16.78 -0.42 -2.93
C LEU A 143 16.74 -1.92 -2.65
N PHE A 144 15.95 -2.33 -1.67
CA PHE A 144 15.76 -3.73 -1.32
C PHE A 144 15.24 -4.54 -2.51
N PHE A 145 14.11 -4.15 -3.10
CA PHE A 145 13.53 -4.87 -4.24
C PHE A 145 14.41 -4.85 -5.48
N LYS A 146 15.10 -3.71 -5.75
CA LYS A 146 16.12 -3.67 -6.80
C LYS A 146 17.22 -4.70 -6.57
N SER A 147 17.69 -4.88 -5.33
CA SER A 147 18.72 -5.87 -5.00
C SER A 147 18.28 -7.32 -5.22
N LEU A 148 16.97 -7.57 -5.22
CA LEU A 148 16.37 -8.88 -5.53
C LEU A 148 16.17 -9.10 -7.03
N GLY A 149 16.40 -8.10 -7.87
CA GLY A 149 16.28 -8.20 -9.33
C GLY A 149 14.94 -7.74 -9.90
N PHE A 150 14.07 -7.10 -9.09
CA PHE A 150 12.89 -6.44 -9.62
C PHE A 150 13.27 -5.23 -10.48
N THR A 151 12.49 -4.99 -11.53
CA THR A 151 12.45 -3.70 -12.22
C THR A 151 11.54 -2.79 -11.40
N VAL A 152 12.13 -1.96 -10.54
CA VAL A 152 11.39 -1.11 -9.61
C VAL A 152 11.05 0.22 -10.27
N THR A 153 9.80 0.65 -10.13
CA THR A 153 9.31 1.98 -10.48
C THR A 153 8.97 2.71 -9.19
N PRO A 154 9.85 3.55 -8.65
CA PRO A 154 9.56 4.33 -7.45
C PRO A 154 8.73 5.58 -7.80
N VAL A 155 7.74 5.87 -6.96
CA VAL A 155 6.86 7.06 -7.07
C VAL A 155 6.78 7.74 -5.73
N ASP A 156 6.95 9.06 -5.69
CA ASP A 156 6.70 9.89 -4.51
C ASP A 156 6.18 11.27 -4.92
N GLY A 157 5.31 11.86 -4.10
CA GLY A 157 4.79 13.21 -4.33
C GLY A 157 5.74 14.31 -3.89
N SER A 158 6.67 14.03 -2.98
CA SER A 158 7.66 14.99 -2.49
C SER A 158 8.89 15.01 -3.39
N VAL A 159 9.23 16.18 -3.91
CA VAL A 159 10.46 16.38 -4.71
C VAL A 159 11.70 16.01 -3.91
N ALA A 160 11.72 16.36 -2.62
CA ALA A 160 12.86 16.05 -1.75
C ALA A 160 13.02 14.55 -1.49
N MET A 161 11.90 13.81 -1.33
CA MET A 161 11.91 12.35 -1.20
C MET A 161 12.31 11.68 -2.51
N ALA A 162 11.74 12.11 -3.64
CA ALA A 162 12.12 11.60 -4.96
C ALA A 162 13.63 11.76 -5.22
N LYS A 163 14.20 12.91 -4.86
CA LYS A 163 15.64 13.16 -4.94
C LYS A 163 16.44 12.21 -4.03
N ALA A 164 16.04 12.07 -2.77
CA ALA A 164 16.71 11.18 -1.82
C ALA A 164 16.69 9.71 -2.28
N THR A 165 15.55 9.24 -2.80
CA THR A 165 15.44 7.91 -3.39
C THR A 165 16.35 7.75 -4.61
N HIS A 166 16.40 8.71 -5.51
CA HIS A 166 17.30 8.68 -6.66
C HIS A 166 18.77 8.59 -6.23
N GLU A 167 19.19 9.43 -5.27
CA GLU A 167 20.56 9.45 -4.76
C GLU A 167 20.94 8.11 -4.10
N LEU A 168 20.03 7.49 -3.34
CA LEU A 168 20.28 6.21 -2.68
C LEU A 168 20.31 5.03 -3.65
N THR A 169 19.39 5.01 -4.64
CA THR A 169 19.13 3.81 -5.43
C THR A 169 19.69 3.87 -6.85
N GLY A 170 19.93 5.07 -7.38
CA GLY A 170 20.24 5.31 -8.79
C GLY A 170 19.06 5.01 -9.73
N LEU A 171 17.84 4.90 -9.21
CA LEU A 171 16.63 4.71 -10.03
C LEU A 171 16.05 6.07 -10.43
N GLU A 172 15.44 6.13 -11.61
CA GLU A 172 14.59 7.25 -11.97
C GLU A 172 13.30 7.20 -11.16
N VAL A 173 12.97 8.28 -10.45
CA VAL A 173 11.80 8.40 -9.59
C VAL A 173 10.74 9.24 -10.27
N ILE A 174 9.51 8.73 -10.31
CA ILE A 174 8.37 9.49 -10.79
C ILE A 174 7.91 10.42 -9.67
N CYS A 175 8.16 11.73 -9.81
CA CYS A 175 7.67 12.72 -8.87
C CYS A 175 6.23 13.09 -9.27
N SER A 176 5.24 12.53 -8.57
CA SER A 176 3.81 12.73 -8.82
C SER A 176 3.02 12.58 -7.55
N ASP A 177 2.05 13.45 -7.31
CA ASP A 177 1.07 13.22 -6.26
C ASP A 177 0.21 11.98 -6.56
N PHE A 178 -0.34 11.38 -5.50
CA PHE A 178 -1.04 10.10 -5.59
C PHE A 178 -2.32 10.15 -6.43
N LEU A 179 -3.01 11.28 -6.46
CA LEU A 179 -4.24 11.45 -7.24
C LEU A 179 -3.96 11.62 -8.72
N SER A 180 -2.86 12.27 -9.07
CA SER A 180 -2.44 12.50 -10.47
C SER A 180 -1.75 11.28 -11.09
N PHE A 181 -1.11 10.42 -10.27
CA PHE A 181 -0.44 9.24 -10.80
C PHE A 181 -1.45 8.23 -11.35
N SER A 182 -1.28 7.90 -12.64
CA SER A 182 -2.17 6.99 -13.36
C SER A 182 -1.36 5.91 -14.09
N PRO A 183 -1.06 4.79 -13.41
CA PRO A 183 -0.35 3.68 -14.03
C PRO A 183 -1.20 2.99 -15.09
N GLN A 184 -0.54 2.41 -16.10
CA GLN A 184 -1.21 1.59 -17.08
C GLN A 184 -1.81 0.35 -16.43
N ALA A 185 -2.99 -0.09 -16.89
CA ALA A 185 -3.59 -1.34 -16.46
C ALA A 185 -2.65 -2.53 -16.71
N HIS A 186 -2.64 -3.48 -15.79
CA HIS A 186 -1.87 -4.74 -15.89
C HIS A 186 -0.37 -4.56 -16.17
N SER A 187 0.23 -3.53 -15.57
CA SER A 187 1.64 -3.16 -15.81
C SER A 187 2.61 -3.62 -14.74
N PHE A 188 2.12 -4.13 -13.59
CA PHE A 188 2.96 -4.54 -12.47
C PHE A 188 2.59 -5.93 -11.94
N GLU A 189 3.59 -6.76 -11.70
CA GLU A 189 3.46 -8.04 -10.99
C GLU A 189 3.35 -7.82 -9.47
N ALA A 190 3.93 -6.72 -8.99
CA ALA A 190 3.99 -6.40 -7.57
C ALA A 190 3.77 -4.90 -7.31
N ILE A 191 3.07 -4.56 -6.22
CA ILE A 191 2.96 -3.19 -5.70
C ILE A 191 3.31 -3.19 -4.21
N TRP A 192 4.18 -2.27 -3.82
CA TRP A 192 4.54 -2.01 -2.44
C TRP A 192 4.10 -0.60 -2.08
N ALA A 193 3.14 -0.48 -1.14
CA ALA A 193 2.60 0.80 -0.67
C ALA A 193 2.69 0.87 0.87
N CYS A 194 3.94 0.96 1.36
CA CYS A 194 4.25 0.97 2.77
C CYS A 194 4.07 2.36 3.37
N ALA A 195 3.15 2.50 4.32
CA ALA A 195 2.91 3.76 5.05
C ALA A 195 2.72 4.99 4.14
N SER A 196 2.11 4.82 2.98
CA SER A 196 1.94 5.86 1.96
C SER A 196 0.48 6.24 1.75
N LEU A 197 -0.39 5.27 1.43
CA LEU A 197 -1.81 5.50 1.13
C LEU A 197 -2.59 6.12 2.28
N LEU A 198 -2.12 5.98 3.50
CA LEU A 198 -2.72 6.56 4.70
C LEU A 198 -2.77 8.10 4.70
N HIS A 199 -2.05 8.76 3.78
CA HIS A 199 -2.06 10.21 3.62
C HIS A 199 -3.18 10.71 2.68
N LEU A 200 -4.05 9.82 2.23
CA LEU A 200 -5.25 10.14 1.46
C LEU A 200 -6.48 10.13 2.37
N ASP A 201 -7.44 11.04 2.12
CA ASP A 201 -8.77 10.92 2.70
C ASP A 201 -9.49 9.67 2.17
N TYR A 202 -10.55 9.24 2.83
CA TYR A 202 -11.20 7.98 2.48
C TYR A 202 -11.76 7.94 1.03
N PRO A 203 -12.40 9.00 0.48
CA PRO A 203 -12.80 9.04 -0.92
C PRO A 203 -11.62 8.92 -1.89
N SER A 204 -10.56 9.69 -1.66
CA SER A 204 -9.33 9.67 -2.47
C SER A 204 -8.61 8.32 -2.37
N LEU A 205 -8.54 7.76 -1.17
CA LEU A 205 -7.96 6.44 -0.91
C LEU A 205 -8.67 5.35 -1.75
N LYS A 206 -10.01 5.36 -1.78
CA LYS A 206 -10.80 4.43 -2.60
C LYS A 206 -10.44 4.53 -4.08
N ILE A 207 -10.33 5.76 -4.62
CA ILE A 207 -10.01 6.00 -6.03
C ILE A 207 -8.60 5.51 -6.37
N VAL A 208 -7.62 5.91 -5.55
CA VAL A 208 -6.21 5.57 -5.80
C VAL A 208 -5.98 4.07 -5.63
N LEU A 209 -6.52 3.45 -4.58
CA LEU A 209 -6.39 2.01 -4.36
C LEU A 209 -7.03 1.19 -5.50
N ALA A 210 -8.22 1.59 -6.00
CA ALA A 210 -8.84 0.94 -7.15
C ALA A 210 -7.96 1.04 -8.41
N ARG A 211 -7.33 2.19 -8.65
CA ARG A 211 -6.41 2.42 -9.77
C ARG A 211 -5.15 1.57 -9.66
N LEU A 212 -4.56 1.46 -8.47
CA LEU A 212 -3.41 0.61 -8.22
C LEU A 212 -3.74 -0.87 -8.41
N LEU A 213 -4.87 -1.34 -7.88
CA LEU A 213 -5.33 -2.72 -8.07
C LEU A 213 -5.57 -3.03 -9.56
N ASN A 214 -6.10 -2.09 -10.34
CA ASN A 214 -6.26 -2.26 -11.79
C ASN A 214 -4.92 -2.31 -12.55
N SER A 215 -3.87 -1.73 -11.99
CA SER A 215 -2.53 -1.79 -12.60
C SER A 215 -1.77 -3.08 -12.31
N LEU A 216 -2.24 -3.92 -11.39
CA LEU A 216 -1.69 -5.26 -11.18
C LEU A 216 -2.04 -6.19 -12.37
N VAL A 217 -1.13 -7.07 -12.71
CA VAL A 217 -1.41 -8.22 -13.57
C VAL A 217 -2.35 -9.20 -12.86
N LEU A 218 -2.89 -10.18 -13.58
CA LEU A 218 -3.62 -11.30 -12.95
C LEU A 218 -2.70 -12.01 -11.96
N ASP A 219 -3.24 -12.35 -10.79
CA ASP A 219 -2.49 -12.92 -9.67
C ASP A 219 -1.35 -12.03 -9.15
N GLY A 220 -1.36 -10.73 -9.52
CA GLY A 220 -0.43 -9.75 -8.98
C GLY A 220 -0.64 -9.54 -7.47
N THR A 221 0.42 -9.15 -6.77
CA THR A 221 0.44 -9.03 -5.32
C THR A 221 0.71 -7.60 -4.89
N MET A 222 -0.12 -7.06 -3.98
CA MET A 222 0.05 -5.74 -3.39
C MET A 222 0.21 -5.84 -1.87
N TYR A 223 1.19 -5.11 -1.34
CA TYR A 223 1.31 -4.83 0.09
C TYR A 223 0.82 -3.42 0.39
N VAL A 224 0.07 -3.26 1.48
CA VAL A 224 -0.36 -1.97 2.03
C VAL A 224 -0.17 -1.93 3.53
N SER A 225 0.11 -0.74 4.08
CA SER A 225 0.07 -0.55 5.53
C SER A 225 -0.56 0.79 5.93
N PHE A 226 -1.31 0.75 7.03
CA PHE A 226 -2.01 1.88 7.62
C PHE A 226 -1.74 1.95 9.13
N LYS A 227 -1.83 3.13 9.73
CA LYS A 227 -1.91 3.20 11.19
C LYS A 227 -3.18 2.49 11.65
N TYR A 228 -3.03 1.63 12.66
CA TYR A 228 -4.13 0.84 13.19
C TYR A 228 -5.18 1.72 13.87
N GLY A 229 -6.45 1.48 13.57
CA GLY A 229 -7.59 2.19 14.14
C GLY A 229 -8.62 2.59 13.09
N SER A 230 -9.39 3.62 13.36
CA SER A 230 -10.44 4.10 12.46
C SER A 230 -10.45 5.62 12.36
N GLY A 231 -11.05 6.12 11.26
CA GLY A 231 -11.23 7.55 11.03
C GLY A 231 -9.98 8.27 10.52
N THR A 232 -10.12 9.57 10.39
CA THR A 232 -9.12 10.46 9.79
C THR A 232 -8.65 11.49 10.83
N ALA A 233 -7.34 11.76 10.87
CA ALA A 233 -6.75 12.74 11.76
C ALA A 233 -5.66 13.54 11.04
N VAL A 234 -5.49 14.81 11.39
CA VAL A 234 -4.36 15.64 10.98
C VAL A 234 -3.35 15.70 12.14
N ARG A 235 -2.10 15.33 11.90
CA ARG A 235 -1.02 15.35 12.89
C ARG A 235 0.22 15.98 12.26
N ASN A 236 0.73 17.04 12.86
CA ASN A 236 1.90 17.78 12.36
C ASN A 236 1.76 18.15 10.86
N GLY A 237 0.60 18.70 10.48
CA GLY A 237 0.31 19.10 9.10
C GLY A 237 0.03 17.94 8.12
N ARG A 238 0.14 16.68 8.53
CA ARG A 238 -0.12 15.52 7.69
C ARG A 238 -1.48 14.90 7.98
N LEU A 239 -2.19 14.56 6.92
CA LEU A 239 -3.40 13.76 6.99
C LEU A 239 -3.04 12.28 7.27
N PHE A 240 -3.83 11.62 8.13
CA PHE A 240 -3.74 10.19 8.38
C PHE A 240 -5.15 9.59 8.36
N THR A 241 -5.39 8.69 7.43
CA THR A 241 -6.55 7.80 7.45
C THR A 241 -6.13 6.48 8.07
N ASN A 242 -6.66 6.21 9.27
CA ASN A 242 -6.39 4.97 9.99
C ASN A 242 -7.37 3.90 9.54
N LEU A 243 -6.91 2.66 9.43
CA LEU A 243 -7.75 1.50 9.14
C LEU A 243 -7.46 0.37 10.12
N ASP A 244 -8.52 -0.35 10.47
CA ASP A 244 -8.50 -1.67 11.06
C ASP A 244 -8.92 -2.72 10.00
N GLU A 245 -9.00 -3.99 10.39
CA GLU A 245 -9.35 -5.09 9.51
C GLU A 245 -10.74 -4.90 8.89
N VAL A 246 -11.67 -4.37 9.68
CA VAL A 246 -13.06 -4.11 9.23
C VAL A 246 -13.07 -2.99 8.19
N GLY A 247 -12.37 -1.90 8.46
CA GLY A 247 -12.26 -0.75 7.56
C GLY A 247 -11.62 -1.10 6.22
N LEU A 248 -10.52 -1.86 6.24
CA LEU A 248 -9.86 -2.29 5.00
C LEU A 248 -10.72 -3.28 4.20
N THR A 249 -11.37 -4.24 4.87
CA THR A 249 -12.29 -5.19 4.23
C THR A 249 -13.46 -4.49 3.57
N ALA A 250 -14.06 -3.51 4.25
CA ALA A 250 -15.15 -2.70 3.70
C ALA A 250 -14.69 -1.91 2.47
N LEU A 251 -13.50 -1.31 2.51
CA LEU A 251 -12.93 -0.55 1.39
C LEU A 251 -12.73 -1.43 0.14
N ILE A 252 -12.13 -2.62 0.29
CA ILE A 252 -11.94 -3.56 -0.82
C ILE A 252 -13.29 -4.03 -1.38
N THR A 253 -14.27 -4.30 -0.51
CA THR A 253 -15.63 -4.67 -0.93
C THR A 253 -16.29 -3.57 -1.75
N LEU A 254 -16.17 -2.30 -1.33
CA LEU A 254 -16.71 -1.16 -2.07
C LEU A 254 -16.04 -0.97 -3.44
N ILE A 255 -14.72 -1.24 -3.54
CA ILE A 255 -13.99 -1.18 -4.81
C ILE A 255 -14.52 -2.28 -5.75
N ASN A 256 -14.61 -3.52 -5.30
CA ASN A 256 -15.09 -4.64 -6.09
C ASN A 256 -16.53 -4.39 -6.62
N ASN A 257 -17.43 -3.87 -5.76
CA ASN A 257 -18.81 -3.58 -6.12
C ASN A 257 -18.92 -2.44 -7.17
N SER A 258 -18.09 -1.41 -7.03
CA SER A 258 -18.08 -0.27 -7.97
C SER A 258 -17.70 -0.69 -9.38
N VAL A 259 -16.84 -1.68 -9.52
CA VAL A 259 -16.40 -2.20 -10.81
C VAL A 259 -17.44 -3.12 -11.41
N SER A 260 -18.03 -4.00 -10.62
CA SER A 260 -19.12 -4.87 -11.08
C SER A 260 -20.30 -4.07 -11.65
N SER A 261 -20.64 -2.92 -11.03
CA SER A 261 -21.72 -2.04 -11.52
C SER A 261 -21.37 -1.35 -12.84
N ASN A 262 -20.13 -0.93 -13.04
CA ASN A 262 -19.70 -0.34 -14.31
C ASN A 262 -19.70 -1.35 -15.47
N LEU A 263 -19.33 -2.61 -15.22
CA LEU A 263 -19.41 -3.70 -16.19
C LEU A 263 -20.85 -4.04 -16.60
N LEU A 264 -21.80 -3.99 -15.67
CA LEU A 264 -23.21 -4.21 -15.95
C LEU A 264 -23.80 -3.08 -16.81
N ASN A 265 -23.43 -1.83 -16.53
CA ASN A 265 -23.91 -0.66 -17.26
C ASN A 265 -23.30 -0.57 -18.67
N SER A 266 -22.06 -1.03 -18.88
CA SER A 266 -21.44 -1.06 -20.21
C SER A 266 -22.05 -2.13 -21.14
N LYS A 267 -22.62 -3.21 -20.61
CA LYS A 267 -23.29 -4.26 -21.38
C LYS A 267 -24.74 -3.91 -21.77
N SER A 268 -25.32 -2.88 -21.15
CA SER A 268 -26.72 -2.45 -21.43
C SER A 268 -26.84 -1.32 -22.45
N ALA A 269 -25.77 -0.83 -23.05
CA ALA A 269 -25.84 0.16 -24.12
C ALA A 269 -26.34 -0.50 -25.41
N PRO A 270 -27.40 0.03 -26.07
CA PRO A 270 -27.93 -0.56 -27.29
C PRO A 270 -26.93 -0.43 -28.43
N ILE A 271 -26.63 -1.56 -29.06
CA ILE A 271 -25.81 -1.62 -30.28
C ILE A 271 -26.56 -0.86 -31.39
N SER A 272 -26.18 0.38 -31.68
CA SER A 272 -26.58 1.07 -32.88
C SER A 272 -25.92 0.37 -34.08
N LYS A 273 -26.76 -0.25 -34.94
CA LYS A 273 -26.34 -0.87 -36.20
C LYS A 273 -25.63 0.17 -37.09
N GLN A 274 -24.32 0.01 -37.27
CA GLN A 274 -23.64 0.57 -38.43
C GLN A 274 -23.06 -0.57 -39.27
N THR A 275 -23.36 -0.46 -40.56
CA THR A 275 -23.17 -1.42 -41.64
C THR A 275 -21.71 -1.53 -42.06
N THR A 276 -21.29 -2.78 -42.29
CA THR A 276 -20.36 -3.31 -43.29
C THR A 276 -19.05 -2.62 -43.62
N SER A 277 -17.94 -3.19 -43.17
CA SER A 277 -16.80 -3.54 -44.04
C SER A 277 -16.03 -4.71 -43.40
N ASN A 278 -15.81 -5.74 -44.24
CA ASN A 278 -15.02 -6.92 -43.90
C ASN A 278 -13.59 -6.55 -43.63
N ASP A 279 -13.09 -6.83 -42.42
CA ASP A 279 -11.70 -7.18 -42.22
C ASP A 279 -11.59 -8.17 -41.05
N ASN A 280 -11.16 -9.38 -41.41
CA ASN A 280 -11.02 -10.53 -40.53
C ASN A 280 -9.72 -10.40 -39.74
N THR A 281 -9.72 -9.74 -38.59
CA THR A 281 -8.75 -9.98 -37.52
C THR A 281 -9.49 -9.95 -36.18
N ASN A 282 -10.19 -11.04 -35.91
CA ASN A 282 -10.87 -11.26 -34.65
C ASN A 282 -9.84 -11.64 -33.60
N LYS A 283 -9.16 -10.65 -33.01
CA LYS A 283 -8.54 -10.80 -31.70
C LYS A 283 -9.62 -10.49 -30.66
N ASN A 284 -10.20 -11.54 -30.10
CA ASN A 284 -11.03 -11.49 -28.91
C ASN A 284 -10.20 -10.86 -27.78
N THR A 285 -10.34 -9.57 -27.56
CA THR A 285 -9.81 -8.87 -26.38
C THR A 285 -10.85 -8.92 -25.28
N ASN A 286 -11.00 -10.10 -24.65
CA ASN A 286 -11.61 -10.24 -23.33
C ASN A 286 -10.61 -9.88 -22.21
N GLU A 287 -9.59 -9.04 -22.49
CA GLU A 287 -8.51 -8.71 -21.54
C GLU A 287 -8.86 -7.57 -20.57
N ASP A 288 -10.00 -6.90 -20.74
CA ASP A 288 -10.41 -5.76 -19.90
C ASP A 288 -11.35 -6.14 -18.75
N ALA A 289 -11.51 -7.42 -18.43
CA ALA A 289 -12.29 -7.81 -17.26
C ALA A 289 -11.54 -7.39 -15.99
N PHE A 290 -12.12 -6.46 -15.22
CA PHE A 290 -11.60 -6.10 -13.91
C PHE A 290 -11.55 -7.33 -13.01
N LYS A 291 -10.38 -7.55 -12.47
CA LYS A 291 -10.09 -8.65 -11.58
C LYS A 291 -10.55 -8.31 -10.16
N LYS A 292 -11.18 -9.26 -9.51
CA LYS A 292 -11.65 -9.08 -8.14
C LYS A 292 -10.44 -9.00 -7.18
N ALA A 293 -10.37 -7.96 -6.39
CA ALA A 293 -9.34 -7.82 -5.37
C ALA A 293 -9.72 -8.64 -4.13
N ARG A 294 -8.78 -9.38 -3.57
CA ARG A 294 -8.95 -10.19 -2.37
C ARG A 294 -7.83 -9.94 -1.37
N ILE A 295 -8.19 -9.69 -0.13
CA ILE A 295 -7.22 -9.66 0.98
C ILE A 295 -6.86 -11.11 1.30
N VAL A 296 -5.57 -11.44 1.23
CA VAL A 296 -5.06 -12.80 1.49
C VAL A 296 -4.45 -12.95 2.88
N GLU A 297 -3.96 -11.86 3.44
CA GLU A 297 -3.46 -11.83 4.82
C GLU A 297 -3.59 -10.42 5.39
N MET A 298 -3.92 -10.32 6.67
CA MET A 298 -3.81 -9.10 7.48
C MET A 298 -3.11 -9.43 8.80
N TRP A 299 -2.28 -8.52 9.28
CA TRP A 299 -1.63 -8.65 10.59
C TRP A 299 -1.30 -7.27 11.16
N THR A 300 -1.17 -7.21 12.47
CA THR A 300 -0.74 -5.99 13.18
C THR A 300 0.71 -6.07 13.62
N THR A 301 1.40 -4.93 13.61
CA THR A 301 2.75 -4.79 14.15
C THR A 301 2.88 -3.51 14.96
N GLY A 302 3.88 -3.44 15.83
CA GLY A 302 4.35 -2.17 16.36
C GLY A 302 5.09 -1.35 15.31
N ASP A 303 5.37 -0.09 15.61
CA ASP A 303 6.25 0.72 14.75
C ASP A 303 7.68 0.19 14.82
N VAL A 304 8.32 0.04 13.67
CA VAL A 304 9.72 -0.45 13.58
C VAL A 304 10.73 0.60 14.03
N ARG A 305 10.32 1.86 14.18
CA ARG A 305 11.17 2.97 14.65
C ARG A 305 11.15 3.05 16.16
N LEU A 306 12.32 3.17 16.77
CA LEU A 306 12.49 3.12 18.23
C LEU A 306 11.81 4.26 18.99
N ASP A 307 11.65 5.42 18.36
CA ASP A 307 11.03 6.64 18.92
C ASP A 307 9.50 6.68 18.76
N HIS A 308 8.89 5.68 18.11
CA HIS A 308 7.46 5.56 17.89
C HIS A 308 6.83 4.37 18.62
N GLN A 309 7.40 3.95 19.77
CA GLN A 309 6.86 2.86 20.57
C GLN A 309 5.42 3.17 21.03
N GLY A 310 4.51 2.22 20.80
CA GLY A 310 3.08 2.35 21.13
C GLY A 310 2.19 2.63 19.91
N GLU A 311 2.73 3.02 18.77
CA GLU A 311 1.97 3.07 17.53
C GLU A 311 1.82 1.64 16.95
N GLN A 312 0.61 1.31 16.53
CA GLN A 312 0.30 0.05 15.87
C GLN A 312 -0.01 0.26 14.40
N TRP A 313 0.31 -0.73 13.60
CA TRP A 313 0.13 -0.72 12.16
C TRP A 313 -0.71 -1.93 11.73
N LEU A 314 -1.72 -1.70 10.91
CA LEU A 314 -2.36 -2.72 10.09
C LEU A 314 -1.52 -2.92 8.84
N ASN A 315 -1.18 -4.15 8.55
CA ASN A 315 -0.49 -4.57 7.33
C ASN A 315 -1.40 -5.53 6.59
N ALA A 316 -1.40 -5.47 5.26
CA ALA A 316 -2.19 -6.40 4.46
C ALA A 316 -1.50 -6.77 3.15
N ILE A 317 -1.76 -7.99 2.71
CA ILE A 317 -1.45 -8.47 1.37
C ILE A 317 -2.76 -8.64 0.61
N ILE A 318 -2.83 -8.04 -0.57
CA ILE A 318 -3.99 -8.06 -1.46
C ILE A 318 -3.54 -8.66 -2.79
N THR A 319 -4.35 -9.52 -3.37
CA THR A 319 -4.12 -10.08 -4.71
C THR A 319 -5.31 -9.80 -5.61
N THR A 320 -5.08 -9.85 -6.93
CA THR A 320 -6.14 -9.80 -7.94
C THR A 320 -6.28 -11.18 -8.55
N SER A 321 -7.50 -11.72 -8.61
CA SER A 321 -7.74 -13.07 -9.14
C SER A 321 -9.07 -13.13 -9.90
N ASP A 322 -9.13 -13.96 -10.95
CA ASP A 322 -10.37 -14.28 -11.65
C ASP A 322 -11.11 -15.45 -10.96
N LYS A 323 -10.48 -16.10 -9.99
CA LYS A 323 -11.05 -17.29 -9.36
C LYS A 323 -11.90 -16.89 -8.16
N ASP A 324 -13.19 -17.20 -8.23
CA ASP A 324 -14.10 -17.26 -7.06
C ASP A 324 -13.81 -18.51 -6.20
N ASN A 325 -12.55 -18.88 -6.01
CA ASN A 325 -12.23 -20.05 -5.20
C ASN A 325 -12.36 -19.68 -3.72
N ASP A 326 -13.54 -19.86 -3.17
CA ASP A 326 -13.85 -19.97 -1.74
C ASP A 326 -13.47 -21.40 -1.22
N GLU A 327 -12.28 -21.90 -1.58
CA GLU A 327 -11.74 -23.13 -1.00
C GLU A 327 -10.36 -22.84 -0.39
N ALA A 328 -10.36 -22.59 0.91
CA ALA A 328 -9.19 -22.71 1.78
C ALA A 328 -9.60 -23.34 3.12
#